data_53907079c5fcda06b009bf933c257924
#
_entry.id   53907079c5fcda06b009bf933c257924
#
_cell.length_a   1.000
_cell.length_b   1.000
_cell.length_c   1.000
_cell.angle_alpha   90.00
_cell.angle_beta   90.00
_cell.angle_gamma   90.00
#
_symmetry.space_group_name_H-M   'P 1'
#
loop_
_entity.id
_entity.type
_entity.pdbx_description
1 polymer ?
#
loop_
_entity_poly.entity_id
_entity_poly.type
_entity_poly.pdbx_seq_one_letter_code
_entity_poly.pdbx_strand_id
1 'polypeptide(L)'
;MPVDADRVLCPAPIIWLHSDDPFMPSDILSHVLHTKPYKKFQPVPDVPDLDLDNLSSLNDYGGKIFLTSIENVTSSPAWLRGETPDNTGTLHNSTACAVVLINKSDSILDAFYFYFYSYDEGADITQVLPPLNRLLPDSKPGDHYGNHVGDW
;
A
#
# COMPACT_ATOMS: atom_id res chain seq x y z
N MET A 1 1.47 -2.84 31.31
CA MET A 1 0.17 -3.54 31.27
C MET A 1 -0.17 -3.74 29.82
N PRO A 2 -0.70 -4.90 29.41
CA PRO A 2 -1.17 -5.05 28.04
C PRO A 2 -2.31 -4.05 27.78
N VAL A 3 -2.30 -3.43 26.63
CA VAL A 3 -3.38 -2.54 26.18
C VAL A 3 -4.61 -3.41 26.00
N ASP A 4 -5.70 -3.03 26.65
CA ASP A 4 -6.98 -3.72 26.50
C ASP A 4 -7.51 -3.45 25.08
N ALA A 5 -7.54 -4.49 24.25
CA ALA A 5 -7.99 -4.41 22.87
C ALA A 5 -9.45 -3.88 22.76
N ASP A 6 -10.26 -4.10 23.79
CA ASP A 6 -11.65 -3.60 23.81
C ASP A 6 -11.75 -2.07 23.94
N ARG A 7 -10.70 -1.38 24.38
CA ARG A 7 -10.64 0.08 24.42
C ARG A 7 -10.43 0.73 23.04
N VAL A 8 -10.00 -0.06 22.06
CA VAL A 8 -9.65 0.43 20.72
C VAL A 8 -10.84 0.47 19.76
N LEU A 9 -11.96 -0.12 20.16
CA LEU A 9 -13.15 -0.21 19.32
C LEU A 9 -13.95 1.08 19.16
N CYS A 10 -13.46 2.24 19.60
CA CYS A 10 -14.16 3.49 19.44
C CYS A 10 -13.26 4.63 18.96
N PRO A 11 -13.66 5.33 17.94
CA PRO A 11 -14.16 4.95 16.61
C PRO A 11 -13.02 4.85 15.62
N ALA A 12 -12.84 3.69 14.99
CA ALA A 12 -11.98 3.60 13.82
C ALA A 12 -12.45 4.60 12.76
N PRO A 13 -11.54 5.31 12.07
CA PRO A 13 -11.92 6.26 11.04
C PRO A 13 -12.58 5.54 9.87
N ILE A 14 -13.64 6.14 9.32
CA ILE A 14 -14.27 5.67 8.10
C ILE A 14 -13.56 6.36 6.94
N ILE A 15 -13.07 5.58 5.98
CA ILE A 15 -12.46 6.07 4.77
C ILE A 15 -13.54 6.20 3.68
N TRP A 16 -13.66 7.39 3.11
CA TRP A 16 -14.52 7.65 1.96
C TRP A 16 -13.64 7.82 0.73
N LEU A 17 -13.79 6.92 -0.22
CA LEU A 17 -13.12 6.98 -1.51
C LEU A 17 -14.07 7.56 -2.56
N HIS A 18 -13.52 8.18 -3.60
CA HIS A 18 -14.31 8.63 -4.74
C HIS A 18 -14.86 7.41 -5.49
N SER A 19 -16.09 7.50 -6.01
CA SER A 19 -16.73 6.37 -6.71
C SER A 19 -15.97 5.90 -7.94
N ASP A 20 -15.19 6.77 -8.54
CA ASP A 20 -14.40 6.48 -9.75
C ASP A 20 -12.96 6.07 -9.42
N ASP A 21 -12.59 6.01 -8.13
CA ASP A 21 -11.27 5.51 -7.72
C ASP A 21 -11.23 4.00 -7.92
N PRO A 22 -10.35 3.49 -8.80
CA PRO A 22 -10.26 2.07 -9.08
C PRO A 22 -9.48 1.29 -8.02
N PHE A 23 -8.84 2.00 -7.07
CA PHE A 23 -7.95 1.40 -6.07
C PHE A 23 -8.53 1.52 -4.67
N MET A 24 -8.58 0.41 -3.98
CA MET A 24 -9.05 0.27 -2.61
C MET A 24 -7.88 -0.08 -1.68
N PRO A 25 -8.03 0.08 -0.37
CA PRO A 25 -7.06 -0.46 0.57
C PRO A 25 -6.79 -1.93 0.30
N SER A 26 -5.52 -2.31 0.28
CA SER A 26 -5.07 -3.63 -0.13
C SER A 26 -4.73 -4.50 1.07
N ASP A 27 -4.90 -5.81 0.94
CA ASP A 27 -4.36 -6.76 1.89
C ASP A 27 -2.84 -6.77 1.84
N ILE A 28 -2.20 -6.45 2.96
CA ILE A 28 -0.74 -6.38 3.09
C ILE A 28 -0.11 -7.75 2.78
N LEU A 29 -0.72 -8.85 3.24
CA LEU A 29 -0.21 -10.19 2.96
C LEU A 29 -0.27 -10.50 1.46
N SER A 30 -1.38 -10.16 0.81
CA SER A 30 -1.53 -10.33 -0.64
C SER A 30 -0.42 -9.56 -1.38
N HIS A 31 -0.11 -8.32 -0.99
CA HIS A 31 0.98 -7.55 -1.58
C HIS A 31 2.34 -8.25 -1.41
N VAL A 32 2.64 -8.76 -0.22
CA VAL A 32 3.89 -9.48 0.07
C VAL A 32 4.04 -10.71 -0.82
N LEU A 33 2.96 -11.50 -0.99
CA LEU A 33 2.96 -12.72 -1.80
C LEU A 33 3.12 -12.46 -3.30
N HIS A 34 2.74 -11.26 -3.80
CA HIS A 34 2.88 -10.87 -5.20
C HIS A 34 4.14 -10.06 -5.50
N THR A 35 5.04 -9.94 -4.51
CA THR A 35 6.28 -9.19 -4.65
C THR A 35 7.50 -10.02 -4.28
N LYS A 36 8.67 -9.56 -4.70
CA LYS A 36 9.96 -10.13 -4.32
C LYS A 36 10.93 -9.04 -3.89
N PRO A 37 11.82 -9.32 -2.94
CA PRO A 37 12.81 -8.34 -2.49
C PRO A 37 13.90 -8.13 -3.55
N TYR A 38 14.17 -6.87 -3.84
CA TYR A 38 15.23 -6.41 -4.71
C TYR A 38 16.16 -5.44 -3.99
N LYS A 39 17.42 -5.50 -4.31
CA LYS A 39 18.46 -4.58 -3.84
C LYS A 39 19.28 -4.11 -5.04
N LYS A 40 19.38 -2.79 -5.25
CA LYS A 40 20.08 -2.22 -6.40
C LYS A 40 19.64 -2.85 -7.75
N PHE A 41 18.34 -2.99 -7.94
CA PHE A 41 17.72 -3.56 -9.14
C PHE A 41 18.05 -5.04 -9.42
N GLN A 42 18.57 -5.76 -8.44
CA GLN A 42 18.82 -7.20 -8.52
C GLN A 42 18.00 -7.93 -7.46
N PRO A 43 17.46 -9.11 -7.77
CA PRO A 43 16.80 -9.94 -6.76
C PRO A 43 17.75 -10.21 -5.59
N VAL A 44 17.25 -10.17 -4.37
CA VAL A 44 18.02 -10.59 -3.20
C VAL A 44 18.06 -12.11 -3.18
N PRO A 45 19.26 -12.75 -3.23
CA PRO A 45 19.35 -14.20 -3.22
C PRO A 45 19.00 -14.80 -1.87
N ASP A 46 18.56 -16.05 -1.87
CA ASP A 46 18.38 -16.89 -0.68
C ASP A 46 17.41 -16.31 0.37
N VAL A 47 16.45 -15.47 -0.09
CA VAL A 47 15.36 -14.99 0.77
C VAL A 47 14.29 -16.08 0.85
N PRO A 48 13.83 -16.46 2.07
CA PRO A 48 12.71 -17.38 2.22
C PRO A 48 11.42 -16.75 1.66
N ASP A 49 10.40 -17.58 1.46
CA ASP A 49 9.08 -17.07 1.13
C ASP A 49 8.62 -16.11 2.25
N LEU A 50 8.27 -14.90 1.83
CA LEU A 50 7.90 -13.83 2.76
C LEU A 50 6.44 -13.93 3.17
N ASP A 51 6.20 -13.65 4.45
CA ASP A 51 4.89 -13.43 5.04
C ASP A 51 4.95 -12.25 6.04
N LEU A 52 3.86 -11.93 6.72
CA LEU A 52 3.82 -10.82 7.66
C LEU A 52 4.68 -11.05 8.91
N ASP A 53 4.94 -12.30 9.28
CA ASP A 53 5.69 -12.64 10.49
C ASP A 53 7.20 -12.55 10.26
N ASN A 54 7.65 -12.74 9.02
CA ASN A 54 9.08 -12.81 8.70
C ASN A 54 9.63 -11.61 7.91
N LEU A 55 8.80 -10.62 7.56
CA LEU A 55 9.25 -9.42 6.82
C LEU A 55 10.46 -8.74 7.46
N SER A 56 10.55 -8.75 8.79
CA SER A 56 11.67 -8.14 9.51
C SER A 56 13.02 -8.78 9.18
N SER A 57 13.04 -10.03 8.69
CA SER A 57 14.28 -10.71 8.26
C SER A 57 14.97 -10.01 7.10
N LEU A 58 14.24 -9.19 6.33
CA LEU A 58 14.83 -8.40 5.24
C LEU A 58 15.88 -7.40 5.74
N ASN A 59 15.83 -7.00 7.02
CA ASN A 59 16.83 -6.13 7.63
C ASN A 59 18.22 -6.78 7.67
N ASP A 60 18.30 -8.11 7.70
CA ASP A 60 19.55 -8.86 7.78
C ASP A 60 20.36 -8.76 6.48
N TYR A 61 19.70 -8.49 5.35
CA TYR A 61 20.36 -8.33 4.05
C TYR A 61 21.00 -6.94 3.86
N GLY A 62 20.77 -6.02 4.78
CA GLY A 62 21.38 -4.68 4.86
C GLY A 62 21.07 -3.77 3.66
N GLY A 63 21.05 -2.45 3.91
CA GLY A 63 20.79 -1.44 2.89
C GLY A 63 19.30 -1.29 2.57
N LYS A 64 19.02 -0.56 1.48
CA LYS A 64 17.64 -0.37 1.01
C LYS A 64 17.20 -1.58 0.19
N ILE A 65 16.14 -2.24 0.63
CA ILE A 65 15.47 -3.33 -0.07
C ILE A 65 14.09 -2.82 -0.48
N PHE A 66 13.70 -3.15 -1.69
CA PHE A 66 12.40 -2.82 -2.27
C PHE A 66 11.66 -4.10 -2.57
N LEU A 67 10.37 -4.15 -2.23
CA LEU A 67 9.49 -5.20 -2.71
C LEU A 67 9.04 -4.84 -4.13
N THR A 68 9.39 -5.68 -5.09
CA THR A 68 9.12 -5.44 -6.51
C THR A 68 8.12 -6.47 -7.01
N SER A 69 7.11 -6.04 -7.74
CA SER A 69 6.09 -6.93 -8.31
C SER A 69 6.72 -8.07 -9.12
N ILE A 70 6.20 -9.28 -8.90
CA ILE A 70 6.55 -10.46 -9.71
C ILE A 70 5.87 -10.39 -11.08
N GLU A 71 4.68 -9.78 -11.12
CA GLU A 71 3.87 -9.64 -12.32
C GLU A 71 4.13 -8.30 -13.00
N ASN A 72 3.83 -8.23 -14.29
CA ASN A 72 3.88 -6.96 -15.01
C ASN A 72 2.72 -6.06 -14.56
N VAL A 73 3.05 -4.99 -13.84
CA VAL A 73 2.05 -4.02 -13.32
C VAL A 73 1.24 -3.36 -14.43
N THR A 74 1.77 -3.23 -15.65
CA THR A 74 1.03 -2.64 -16.77
C THR A 74 -0.11 -3.53 -17.26
N SER A 75 -0.16 -4.80 -16.85
CA SER A 75 -1.30 -5.70 -17.11
C SER A 75 -2.44 -5.51 -16.11
N SER A 76 -2.29 -4.59 -15.16
CA SER A 76 -3.26 -4.31 -14.09
C SER A 76 -3.74 -5.57 -13.36
N PRO A 77 -2.83 -6.37 -12.78
CA PRO A 77 -3.21 -7.56 -12.05
C PRO A 77 -4.16 -7.22 -10.91
N ALA A 78 -5.08 -8.13 -10.60
CA ALA A 78 -6.21 -7.86 -9.71
C ALA A 78 -5.78 -7.43 -8.30
N TRP A 79 -4.68 -7.97 -7.78
CA TRP A 79 -4.18 -7.67 -6.44
C TRP A 79 -3.74 -6.20 -6.25
N LEU A 80 -3.44 -5.47 -7.33
CA LEU A 80 -3.14 -4.04 -7.27
C LEU A 80 -4.36 -3.20 -6.92
N ARG A 81 -5.57 -3.68 -7.22
CA ARG A 81 -6.80 -2.93 -7.02
C ARG A 81 -7.28 -2.89 -5.58
N GLY A 82 -6.65 -3.70 -4.71
CA GLY A 82 -7.06 -3.81 -3.31
C GLY A 82 -8.33 -4.61 -3.10
N GLU A 83 -8.86 -4.55 -1.88
CA GLU A 83 -9.99 -5.36 -1.42
C GLU A 83 -11.28 -4.54 -1.44
N THR A 84 -12.31 -5.08 -2.06
CA THR A 84 -13.62 -4.44 -2.07
C THR A 84 -14.37 -4.81 -0.78
N PRO A 85 -14.77 -3.83 0.03
CA PRO A 85 -15.58 -4.09 1.22
C PRO A 85 -16.99 -4.58 0.84
N ASP A 86 -17.64 -5.24 1.78
CA ASP A 86 -19.04 -5.58 1.64
C ASP A 86 -19.97 -4.34 1.74
N ASN A 87 -21.29 -4.55 1.65
CA ASN A 87 -22.28 -3.46 1.71
C ASN A 87 -22.31 -2.71 3.04
N THR A 88 -21.63 -3.22 4.08
CA THR A 88 -21.49 -2.56 5.39
C THR A 88 -20.18 -1.81 5.51
N GLY A 89 -19.30 -1.88 4.50
CA GLY A 89 -17.95 -1.33 4.52
C GLY A 89 -16.93 -2.21 5.24
N THR A 90 -17.28 -3.48 5.47
CA THR A 90 -16.41 -4.43 6.19
C THR A 90 -15.57 -5.23 5.19
N LEU A 91 -14.27 -5.33 5.48
CA LEU A 91 -13.34 -6.27 4.83
C LEU A 91 -13.28 -7.57 5.63
N HIS A 92 -13.34 -8.70 4.93
CA HIS A 92 -13.28 -10.01 5.55
C HIS A 92 -11.97 -10.71 5.20
N ASN A 93 -11.29 -11.26 6.22
CA ASN A 93 -10.04 -12.01 6.05
C ASN A 93 -8.92 -11.23 5.33
N SER A 94 -8.88 -9.92 5.54
CA SER A 94 -7.91 -9.03 4.90
C SER A 94 -7.28 -8.10 5.95
N THR A 95 -5.97 -7.85 5.82
CA THR A 95 -5.22 -6.91 6.64
C THR A 95 -4.90 -5.67 5.82
N ALA A 96 -5.91 -4.85 5.57
CA ALA A 96 -5.77 -3.60 4.80
C ALA A 96 -5.46 -2.37 5.68
N CYS A 97 -5.49 -2.54 7.00
CA CYS A 97 -5.22 -1.47 7.96
C CYS A 97 -4.33 -1.98 9.10
N ALA A 98 -3.21 -1.32 9.33
CA ALA A 98 -2.39 -1.51 10.50
C ALA A 98 -2.73 -0.45 11.56
N VAL A 99 -2.84 -0.86 12.82
CA VAL A 99 -3.15 0.05 13.94
C VAL A 99 -2.00 0.05 14.93
N VAL A 100 -1.44 1.23 15.19
CA VAL A 100 -0.41 1.43 16.21
C VAL A 100 -1.02 2.16 17.39
N LEU A 101 -0.88 1.59 18.58
CA LEU A 101 -1.42 2.14 19.83
C LEU A 101 -0.29 2.58 20.74
N ILE A 102 -0.34 3.81 21.18
CA ILE A 102 0.65 4.41 22.08
C ILE A 102 -0.04 4.91 23.35
N ASN A 103 0.26 4.30 24.49
CA ASN A 103 -0.18 4.81 25.79
C ASN A 103 0.59 6.09 26.12
N LYS A 104 -0.13 7.19 26.28
CA LYS A 104 0.42 8.47 26.76
C LYS A 104 0.31 8.62 28.27
N SER A 105 -0.76 8.10 28.84
CA SER A 105 -1.00 8.05 30.30
C SER A 105 -2.04 6.96 30.61
N ASP A 106 -2.37 6.80 31.89
CA ASP A 106 -3.36 5.80 32.32
C ASP A 106 -4.76 6.00 31.70
N SER A 107 -5.05 7.19 31.19
CA SER A 107 -6.37 7.54 30.61
C SER A 107 -6.31 8.03 29.16
N ILE A 108 -5.13 8.15 28.57
CA ILE A 108 -4.94 8.67 27.21
C ILE A 108 -4.22 7.65 26.34
N LEU A 109 -4.87 7.28 25.24
CA LEU A 109 -4.35 6.38 24.23
C LEU A 109 -4.36 7.09 22.87
N ASP A 110 -3.21 7.16 22.23
CA ASP A 110 -3.13 7.57 20.82
C ASP A 110 -3.27 6.33 19.95
N ALA A 111 -4.14 6.39 18.95
CA ALA A 111 -4.30 5.35 17.94
C ALA A 111 -3.99 5.92 16.55
N PHE A 112 -3.08 5.27 15.85
CA PHE A 112 -2.68 5.62 14.49
C PHE A 112 -3.15 4.52 13.56
N TYR A 113 -3.88 4.89 12.51
CA TYR A 113 -4.43 3.99 11.52
C TYR A 113 -3.70 4.19 10.20
N PHE A 114 -3.11 3.12 9.67
CA PHE A 114 -2.38 3.12 8.41
C PHE A 114 -3.12 2.23 7.43
N TYR A 115 -3.70 2.83 6.41
CA TYR A 115 -4.34 2.10 5.30
C TYR A 115 -3.32 1.87 4.22
N PHE A 116 -3.18 0.61 3.82
CA PHE A 116 -2.21 0.19 2.83
C PHE A 116 -2.85 0.15 1.44
N TYR A 117 -2.15 0.64 0.44
CA TYR A 117 -2.53 0.55 -0.96
C TYR A 117 -1.39 -0.10 -1.73
N SER A 118 -1.68 -1.16 -2.49
CA SER A 118 -0.67 -1.86 -3.30
C SER A 118 -0.20 -1.02 -4.49
N TYR A 119 -1.01 -0.07 -4.92
CA TYR A 119 -0.74 0.78 -6.07
C TYR A 119 -1.31 2.18 -5.85
N ASP A 120 -0.53 3.17 -6.24
CA ASP A 120 -0.94 4.56 -6.31
C ASP A 120 -0.79 5.04 -7.75
N GLU A 121 -1.91 5.37 -8.38
CA GLU A 121 -1.91 5.87 -9.75
C GLU A 121 -1.69 7.37 -9.74
N GLY A 122 -0.58 7.81 -10.35
CA GLY A 122 -0.28 9.23 -10.50
C GLY A 122 -1.31 9.94 -11.38
N ALA A 123 -1.56 11.21 -11.07
CA ALA A 123 -2.49 12.02 -11.86
C ALA A 123 -1.98 12.24 -13.29
N ASP A 124 -2.88 12.12 -14.27
CA ASP A 124 -2.60 12.58 -15.65
C ASP A 124 -2.63 14.11 -15.70
N ILE A 125 -1.45 14.69 -15.55
CA ILE A 125 -1.29 16.16 -15.57
C ILE A 125 -1.51 16.76 -16.97
N THR A 126 -1.52 15.96 -18.02
CA THR A 126 -1.71 16.44 -19.39
C THR A 126 -3.15 16.88 -19.65
N GLN A 127 -4.11 16.30 -18.92
CA GLN A 127 -5.53 16.68 -18.99
C GLN A 127 -5.80 17.98 -18.22
N VAL A 128 -5.06 18.22 -17.12
CA VAL A 128 -5.28 19.39 -16.26
C VAL A 128 -4.67 20.66 -16.85
N LEU A 129 -3.57 20.53 -17.59
CA LEU A 129 -2.84 21.67 -18.16
C LEU A 129 -2.52 21.43 -19.64
N PRO A 130 -3.50 21.60 -20.55
CA PRO A 130 -3.31 21.41 -21.99
C PRO A 130 -2.07 22.11 -22.59
N PRO A 131 -1.61 23.29 -22.11
CA PRO A 131 -0.37 23.90 -22.61
C PRO A 131 0.90 23.11 -22.28
N LEU A 132 0.90 22.29 -21.24
CA LEU A 132 2.06 21.47 -20.85
C LEU A 132 2.37 20.36 -21.86
N ASN A 133 1.38 19.86 -22.60
CA ASN A 133 1.57 18.90 -23.70
C ASN A 133 2.49 19.45 -24.80
N ARG A 134 2.59 20.78 -24.93
CA ARG A 134 3.49 21.44 -25.88
C ARG A 134 4.90 21.62 -25.35
N LEU A 135 5.06 21.60 -24.02
CA LEU A 135 6.35 21.75 -23.33
C LEU A 135 7.03 20.43 -23.05
N LEU A 136 6.27 19.33 -23.09
CA LEU A 136 6.76 17.95 -22.87
C LEU A 136 6.50 17.10 -24.12
N PRO A 137 7.21 17.39 -25.24
CA PRO A 137 6.92 16.76 -26.54
C PRO A 137 7.16 15.25 -26.58
N ASP A 138 7.88 14.69 -25.62
CA ASP A 138 8.19 13.27 -25.52
C ASP A 138 7.26 12.51 -24.56
N SER A 139 6.35 13.21 -23.86
CA SER A 139 5.34 12.55 -23.04
C SER A 139 4.23 12.01 -23.94
N LYS A 140 4.02 10.70 -23.90
CA LYS A 140 2.90 10.07 -24.59
C LYS A 140 1.59 10.51 -23.93
N PRO A 141 0.50 10.73 -24.69
CA PRO A 141 -0.82 10.90 -24.08
C PRO A 141 -1.14 9.71 -23.19
N GLY A 142 -1.45 9.96 -21.92
CA GLY A 142 -1.70 8.92 -20.93
C GLY A 142 -0.49 8.50 -20.09
N ASP A 143 0.66 9.17 -20.22
CA ASP A 143 1.75 8.96 -19.26
C ASP A 143 1.31 9.52 -17.89
N HIS A 144 1.26 8.64 -16.92
CA HIS A 144 1.00 8.98 -15.53
C HIS A 144 2.32 9.29 -14.82
N TYR A 145 2.38 10.45 -14.16
CA TYR A 145 3.52 10.82 -13.32
C TYR A 145 3.23 10.40 -11.88
N GLY A 146 4.20 9.69 -11.28
CA GLY A 146 4.11 9.30 -9.88
C GLY A 146 3.40 7.97 -9.63
N ASN A 147 3.36 7.08 -10.63
CA ASN A 147 2.88 5.72 -10.42
C ASN A 147 3.87 4.96 -9.53
N HIS A 148 3.41 4.55 -8.37
CA HIS A 148 4.20 3.81 -7.39
C HIS A 148 3.53 2.48 -7.08
N VAL A 149 4.32 1.42 -7.06
CA VAL A 149 3.93 0.14 -6.50
C VAL A 149 4.51 0.09 -5.10
N GLY A 150 3.68 0.36 -4.10
CA GLY A 150 3.97 0.14 -2.69
C GLY A 150 5.35 0.60 -2.20
N ASP A 151 5.75 1.84 -2.49
CA ASP A 151 7.00 2.41 -1.98
C ASP A 151 6.84 2.79 -0.49
N TRP A 152 7.48 1.99 0.39
CA TRP A 152 7.57 2.25 1.84
C TRP A 152 9.01 2.25 2.31
#